data_d32e880825318f4cce3e6bf2dc5dd756
#
_entry.id   d32e880825318f4cce3e6bf2dc5dd756
#
_cell.length_a   1.000
_cell.length_b   1.000
_cell.length_c   1.000
_cell.angle_alpha   90.00
_cell.angle_beta   90.00
_cell.angle_gamma   90.00
#
_symmetry.space_group_name_H-M   'P 1'
#
loop_
_entity.id
_entity.type
_entity.pdbx_description
1 polymer ?
#
loop_
_entity_poly.entity_id
_entity_poly.type
_entity_poly.pdbx_seq_one_letter_code
_entity_poly.pdbx_strand_id
1 'polypeptide(L)'
;MSASEDHGMSASEEPDMSASEGPDMSASEPETSLVSIGEPGSTHDVGVYGAPRPAVPERVPLAPRTKGCASGAGSLGAVEPGEFRRLPPWLKIQLPGSGEYAETKALLKANRLVTVCEEARCPNLGHCWARGTATIMILGELCTRRCGFCAVAPGRPNGHVDWDEPRRVGETVAAMNLRHTVITSVARDDLKDGGSTIFAEVIREIRKRSGTVIEVLIPDFRGHADDLRRVIDARPEVINHNIETVERLHPVVRPSARYDRSLELLRRVADSGTEIKAKSGIMVGLGETDAEMTRTLADLRAHGCQLLTIGQYLRPSKMHLPVVEYVHPDRFAAWRDEALAMGFESVASGPLVRSSYHADLLAGTVKPGEASKAG
;
A
#
# COMPACT_ATOMS: atom_id res chain seq x y z
N MET A 1 73.51 -3.73 -11.99
CA MET A 1 73.80 -2.65 -12.91
C MET A 1 72.62 -1.69 -12.77
N SER A 2 72.74 -0.74 -11.88
CA SER A 2 73.20 0.67 -11.97
C SER A 2 72.34 1.47 -12.95
N ALA A 3 71.75 2.60 -12.66
CA ALA A 3 71.95 3.70 -11.73
C ALA A 3 70.63 4.51 -11.82
N SER A 4 69.97 5.07 -10.78
CA SER A 4 70.23 6.34 -10.04
C SER A 4 70.40 7.59 -10.91
N GLU A 5 69.52 8.60 -10.64
CA GLU A 5 69.71 10.02 -10.52
C GLU A 5 68.36 10.73 -10.63
N ASP A 6 67.73 11.34 -9.67
CA ASP A 6 67.94 12.43 -8.72
C ASP A 6 68.03 13.83 -9.39
N HIS A 7 67.42 14.80 -8.76
CA HIS A 7 67.33 16.26 -8.92
C HIS A 7 65.90 16.74 -9.35
N GLY A 8 65.28 17.73 -8.71
CA GLY A 8 65.69 18.63 -7.67
C GLY A 8 64.56 19.56 -7.30
N MET A 9 64.59 20.03 -6.09
CA MET A 9 63.70 21.02 -5.47
C MET A 9 63.75 22.38 -6.16
N SER A 10 62.61 23.06 -6.18
CA SER A 10 62.64 24.52 -6.09
C SER A 10 61.34 25.02 -5.43
N ALA A 11 61.59 25.82 -4.39
CA ALA A 11 60.62 26.46 -3.52
C ALA A 11 60.30 27.89 -4.00
N SER A 12 59.35 28.51 -3.30
CA SER A 12 58.99 29.93 -3.17
C SER A 12 58.09 30.47 -4.29
N GLU A 13 56.97 31.10 -3.98
CA GLU A 13 56.77 32.38 -3.30
C GLU A 13 55.29 32.59 -2.93
N GLU A 14 55.04 33.02 -1.72
CA GLU A 14 53.85 33.79 -1.36
C GLU A 14 54.00 35.25 -1.81
N PRO A 15 52.90 35.96 -2.08
CA PRO A 15 52.79 37.31 -1.52
C PRO A 15 51.41 37.57 -0.89
N ASP A 16 51.48 38.03 0.29
CA ASP A 16 51.16 39.38 0.78
C ASP A 16 49.72 39.79 0.89
N MET A 17 49.38 40.02 2.17
CA MET A 17 48.14 40.62 2.68
C MET A 17 48.11 42.12 2.38
N SER A 18 47.01 42.62 1.83
CA SER A 18 46.62 44.01 2.05
C SER A 18 45.12 44.13 2.31
N ALA A 19 44.86 44.73 3.46
CA ALA A 19 43.56 45.10 3.97
C ALA A 19 42.90 46.20 3.15
N SER A 20 41.59 46.14 2.97
CA SER A 20 40.76 47.33 2.75
C SER A 20 39.37 47.13 3.33
N GLU A 21 39.16 47.91 4.35
CA GLU A 21 37.96 48.58 4.88
C GLU A 21 36.57 48.08 4.43
N GLY A 22 35.77 47.67 5.45
CA GLY A 22 34.36 47.42 5.33
C GLY A 22 33.50 48.70 5.40
N PRO A 23 32.26 48.66 4.90
CA PRO A 23 31.26 49.63 5.29
C PRO A 23 30.23 49.03 6.26
N ASP A 24 30.05 49.81 7.27
CA ASP A 24 28.94 50.12 8.17
C ASP A 24 27.68 49.23 8.11
N MET A 25 27.45 48.50 9.19
CA MET A 25 26.24 47.78 9.52
C MET A 25 25.31 48.66 10.38
N SER A 26 24.40 49.36 9.76
CA SER A 26 23.25 49.89 10.48
C SER A 26 22.11 48.84 10.50
N ALA A 27 21.82 48.33 11.68
CA ALA A 27 20.72 47.43 11.96
C ALA A 27 19.39 48.13 11.74
N SER A 28 18.50 47.47 10.97
CA SER A 28 17.07 47.69 11.02
C SER A 28 16.39 46.39 11.33
N GLU A 29 15.82 46.31 12.55
CA GLU A 29 14.95 45.21 12.97
C GLU A 29 13.68 45.13 12.10
N PRO A 30 13.18 43.95 11.74
CA PRO A 30 11.87 43.85 11.15
C PRO A 30 10.78 43.85 12.23
N GLU A 31 9.89 44.82 12.13
CA GLU A 31 8.69 44.93 12.93
C GLU A 31 7.83 43.66 12.84
N THR A 32 7.59 43.06 13.98
CA THR A 32 6.58 42.03 14.22
C THR A 32 5.18 42.65 14.12
N SER A 33 4.55 42.53 12.97
CA SER A 33 3.14 42.89 12.86
C SER A 33 2.29 41.74 13.40
N LEU A 34 1.72 41.99 14.58
CA LEU A 34 0.64 41.18 15.16
C LEU A 34 -0.60 41.29 14.28
N VAL A 35 -0.94 40.18 13.61
CA VAL A 35 -2.23 40.05 12.93
C VAL A 35 -3.28 39.75 14.00
N SER A 36 -4.14 40.72 14.26
CA SER A 36 -5.30 40.59 15.12
C SER A 36 -6.32 39.64 14.51
N ILE A 37 -6.75 38.66 15.31
CA ILE A 37 -7.85 37.75 14.96
C ILE A 37 -9.14 38.54 15.01
N GLY A 38 -9.71 38.85 13.86
CA GLY A 38 -11.02 39.50 13.72
C GLY A 38 -12.17 38.52 13.97
N GLU A 39 -13.20 39.05 14.64
CA GLU A 39 -14.44 38.37 15.00
C GLU A 39 -15.24 37.82 13.83
N PRO A 40 -16.11 36.79 14.04
CA PRO A 40 -16.85 36.11 12.97
C PRO A 40 -18.08 36.93 12.55
N GLY A 41 -18.00 37.49 11.34
CA GLY A 41 -19.16 38.19 10.78
C GLY A 41 -18.82 39.08 9.59
N SER A 42 -18.40 38.52 8.50
CA SER A 42 -18.48 39.25 7.21
C SER A 42 -18.36 38.26 6.05
N THR A 43 -19.44 38.14 5.30
CA THR A 43 -19.51 37.45 4.01
C THR A 43 -18.66 38.20 3.00
N HIS A 44 -17.46 37.69 2.70
CA HIS A 44 -16.75 38.04 1.49
C HIS A 44 -16.62 36.78 0.60
N ASP A 45 -17.27 36.92 -0.52
CA ASP A 45 -17.25 36.11 -1.72
C ASP A 45 -15.80 35.79 -2.13
N VAL A 46 -15.32 34.56 -1.84
CA VAL A 46 -14.09 34.01 -2.40
C VAL A 46 -14.48 32.98 -3.43
N GLY A 47 -14.43 33.44 -4.68
CA GLY A 47 -14.73 32.64 -5.86
C GLY A 47 -13.95 31.34 -5.97
N VAL A 48 -14.70 30.33 -6.34
CA VAL A 48 -14.30 29.18 -7.19
C VAL A 48 -13.25 28.22 -6.61
N TYR A 49 -13.59 27.53 -5.50
CA TYR A 49 -13.14 26.17 -5.26
C TYR A 49 -14.21 25.39 -4.44
N GLY A 50 -15.37 25.25 -5.02
CA GLY A 50 -16.50 24.55 -4.41
C GLY A 50 -17.40 23.92 -5.44
N ALA A 51 -16.86 23.10 -6.37
CA ALA A 51 -17.72 22.18 -7.09
C ALA A 51 -18.26 21.17 -6.08
N PRO A 52 -19.61 21.00 -5.97
CA PRO A 52 -20.17 19.94 -5.13
C PRO A 52 -19.61 18.60 -5.62
N ARG A 53 -19.32 17.69 -4.70
CA ARG A 53 -19.00 16.30 -5.04
C ARG A 53 -20.01 15.85 -6.07
N PRO A 54 -19.59 15.33 -7.24
CA PRO A 54 -20.53 14.68 -8.14
C PRO A 54 -21.26 13.63 -7.33
N ALA A 55 -22.58 13.58 -7.43
CA ALA A 55 -23.43 12.63 -6.71
C ALA A 55 -22.79 11.24 -6.88
N VAL A 56 -22.50 10.58 -5.75
CA VAL A 56 -21.97 9.22 -5.77
C VAL A 56 -22.93 8.41 -6.63
N PRO A 57 -22.48 7.85 -7.77
CA PRO A 57 -23.39 7.09 -8.63
C PRO A 57 -24.01 5.97 -7.78
N GLU A 58 -25.32 5.82 -7.90
CA GLU A 58 -26.11 4.88 -7.14
C GLU A 58 -25.42 3.51 -7.06
N ARG A 59 -25.14 3.03 -5.85
CA ARG A 59 -24.45 1.76 -5.61
C ARG A 59 -25.25 0.69 -6.31
N VAL A 60 -24.73 0.17 -7.43
CA VAL A 60 -25.38 -0.92 -8.16
C VAL A 60 -25.49 -2.11 -7.20
N PRO A 61 -26.68 -2.57 -6.84
CA PRO A 61 -26.84 -3.73 -5.98
C PRO A 61 -26.06 -4.90 -6.57
N LEU A 62 -25.35 -5.66 -5.73
CA LEU A 62 -24.76 -6.92 -6.13
C LEU A 62 -25.92 -7.82 -6.61
N ALA A 63 -26.01 -8.05 -7.92
CA ALA A 63 -27.01 -8.95 -8.47
C ALA A 63 -26.87 -10.32 -7.79
N PRO A 64 -27.99 -10.95 -7.34
CA PRO A 64 -27.93 -12.29 -6.82
C PRO A 64 -27.29 -13.19 -7.89
N ARG A 65 -26.29 -13.99 -7.50
CA ARG A 65 -25.63 -14.94 -8.42
C ARG A 65 -26.68 -15.87 -8.97
N THR A 66 -26.99 -15.75 -10.25
CA THR A 66 -27.85 -16.71 -10.95
C THR A 66 -27.25 -18.11 -10.85
N LYS A 67 -28.06 -19.07 -10.42
CA LYS A 67 -27.75 -20.49 -10.48
C LYS A 67 -27.52 -20.88 -11.94
N GLY A 68 -26.28 -21.18 -12.30
CA GLY A 68 -26.04 -21.71 -13.63
C GLY A 68 -24.65 -21.46 -14.14
N CYS A 69 -23.67 -22.22 -13.64
CA CYS A 69 -22.50 -22.74 -14.33
C CYS A 69 -21.86 -23.80 -13.41
N ALA A 70 -22.51 -24.94 -13.33
CA ALA A 70 -21.95 -26.13 -12.72
C ALA A 70 -21.19 -26.90 -13.81
N SER A 71 -19.88 -26.67 -13.91
CA SER A 71 -18.92 -27.65 -14.42
C SER A 71 -17.52 -27.22 -14.00
N GLY A 72 -16.97 -27.85 -12.95
CA GLY A 72 -15.54 -27.83 -12.63
C GLY A 72 -15.05 -26.83 -11.57
N ALA A 73 -15.90 -26.03 -10.93
CA ALA A 73 -15.49 -25.21 -9.79
C ALA A 73 -15.56 -26.02 -8.50
N GLY A 74 -14.42 -26.20 -7.82
CA GLY A 74 -14.36 -26.81 -6.49
C GLY A 74 -15.38 -26.17 -5.55
N SER A 75 -16.20 -26.99 -4.88
CA SER A 75 -17.18 -26.51 -3.93
C SER A 75 -16.47 -25.90 -2.71
N LEU A 76 -16.80 -24.67 -2.38
CA LEU A 76 -16.58 -24.14 -1.03
C LEU A 76 -17.40 -25.03 -0.08
N GLY A 77 -16.73 -25.59 0.97
CA GLY A 77 -17.38 -26.50 1.92
C GLY A 77 -18.72 -25.98 2.44
N ALA A 78 -19.57 -26.87 2.89
CA ALA A 78 -20.99 -26.65 3.24
C ALA A 78 -21.19 -25.66 4.41
N VAL A 79 -21.06 -24.35 4.10
CA VAL A 79 -21.51 -23.26 4.98
C VAL A 79 -22.68 -22.58 4.31
N GLU A 80 -23.81 -22.56 4.98
CA GLU A 80 -25.02 -21.90 4.45
C GLU A 80 -24.77 -20.40 4.21
N PRO A 81 -25.19 -19.85 3.05
CA PRO A 81 -25.08 -18.43 2.77
C PRO A 81 -25.85 -17.62 3.81
N GLY A 82 -25.14 -16.76 4.56
CA GLY A 82 -25.75 -15.82 5.51
C GLY A 82 -25.45 -16.05 6.98
N GLU A 83 -24.87 -17.18 7.37
CA GLU A 83 -24.48 -17.43 8.76
C GLU A 83 -23.16 -16.72 9.11
N PHE A 84 -23.14 -15.94 10.20
CA PHE A 84 -21.93 -15.38 10.80
C PHE A 84 -21.47 -16.30 11.92
N ARG A 85 -20.29 -16.88 11.78
CA ARG A 85 -19.66 -17.62 12.88
C ARG A 85 -19.15 -16.67 13.95
N ARG A 86 -19.29 -17.02 15.22
CA ARG A 86 -18.64 -16.29 16.32
C ARG A 86 -17.13 -16.25 16.10
N LEU A 87 -16.55 -15.05 16.27
CA LEU A 87 -15.09 -14.90 16.20
C LEU A 87 -14.43 -15.64 17.36
N PRO A 88 -13.40 -16.49 17.10
CA PRO A 88 -12.64 -17.13 18.14
C PRO A 88 -11.82 -16.12 18.97
N PRO A 89 -11.32 -16.53 20.17
CA PRO A 89 -10.61 -15.63 21.06
C PRO A 89 -9.39 -14.92 20.45
N TRP A 90 -8.69 -15.58 19.53
CA TRP A 90 -7.50 -15.04 18.87
C TRP A 90 -7.77 -14.01 17.77
N LEU A 91 -9.03 -13.77 17.42
CA LEU A 91 -9.47 -12.74 16.47
C LEU A 91 -10.09 -11.52 17.18
N LYS A 92 -9.83 -11.33 18.47
CA LYS A 92 -10.26 -10.12 19.17
C LYS A 92 -9.49 -8.91 18.69
N ILE A 93 -10.22 -7.86 18.34
CA ILE A 93 -9.70 -6.57 17.85
C ILE A 93 -9.70 -5.58 19.01
N GLN A 94 -8.60 -4.83 19.17
CA GLN A 94 -8.57 -3.69 20.08
C GLN A 94 -9.19 -2.47 19.38
N LEU A 95 -10.10 -1.79 20.08
CA LEU A 95 -10.69 -0.55 19.57
C LEU A 95 -9.66 0.58 19.61
N PRO A 96 -9.63 1.45 18.60
CA PRO A 96 -8.75 2.61 18.60
C PRO A 96 -9.16 3.58 19.70
N GLY A 97 -8.22 4.04 20.52
CA GLY A 97 -8.46 4.93 21.65
C GLY A 97 -7.46 6.08 21.76
N SER A 98 -6.63 6.35 20.76
CA SER A 98 -5.56 7.36 20.84
C SER A 98 -5.89 8.65 20.06
N GLY A 99 -5.31 9.78 20.52
CA GLY A 99 -5.37 11.08 19.84
C GLY A 99 -4.79 11.02 18.42
N GLU A 100 -3.71 10.29 18.22
CA GLU A 100 -3.02 10.11 16.93
C GLU A 100 -3.92 9.51 15.83
N TYR A 101 -4.87 8.65 16.23
CA TYR A 101 -5.92 8.16 15.32
C TYR A 101 -6.77 9.33 14.78
N ALA A 102 -7.19 10.26 15.65
CA ALA A 102 -8.03 11.38 15.25
C ALA A 102 -7.26 12.36 14.35
N GLU A 103 -5.99 12.62 14.64
CA GLU A 103 -5.11 13.47 13.84
C GLU A 103 -4.88 12.90 12.44
N THR A 104 -4.52 11.62 12.34
CA THR A 104 -4.36 10.93 11.06
C THR A 104 -5.65 11.00 10.23
N LYS A 105 -6.81 10.78 10.85
CA LYS A 105 -8.11 10.87 10.18
C LYS A 105 -8.41 12.29 9.69
N ALA A 106 -8.13 13.30 10.49
CA ALA A 106 -8.36 14.69 10.12
C ALA A 106 -7.49 15.09 8.93
N LEU A 107 -6.22 14.72 8.92
CA LEU A 107 -5.27 14.99 7.84
C LEU A 107 -5.69 14.35 6.51
N LEU A 108 -6.04 13.08 6.53
CA LEU A 108 -6.53 12.36 5.34
C LEU A 108 -7.80 13.01 4.78
N LYS A 109 -8.75 13.36 5.64
CA LYS A 109 -10.00 14.03 5.25
C LYS A 109 -9.76 15.41 4.66
N ALA A 110 -8.88 16.22 5.27
CA ALA A 110 -8.54 17.56 4.78
C ALA A 110 -7.96 17.51 3.36
N ASN A 111 -7.17 16.49 3.05
CA ASN A 111 -6.58 16.27 1.73
C ASN A 111 -7.47 15.46 0.76
N ARG A 112 -8.72 15.15 1.13
CA ARG A 112 -9.67 14.36 0.32
C ARG A 112 -9.10 13.02 -0.13
N LEU A 113 -8.33 12.36 0.74
CA LEU A 113 -7.75 11.06 0.49
C LEU A 113 -8.59 9.94 1.09
N VAL A 114 -8.64 8.83 0.39
CA VAL A 114 -9.34 7.60 0.79
C VAL A 114 -8.31 6.61 1.31
N THR A 115 -8.68 5.83 2.33
CA THR A 115 -7.83 4.75 2.84
C THR A 115 -8.50 3.40 2.68
N VAL A 116 -7.73 2.41 2.27
CA VAL A 116 -8.20 1.02 2.28
C VAL A 116 -8.52 0.55 3.70
N CYS A 117 -7.93 1.18 4.70
CA CYS A 117 -8.17 0.87 6.11
C CYS A 117 -9.64 1.12 6.50
N GLU A 118 -10.26 2.20 6.00
CA GLU A 118 -11.68 2.51 6.21
C GLU A 118 -12.57 1.68 5.27
N GLU A 119 -12.28 1.67 3.96
CA GLU A 119 -13.09 0.99 2.95
C GLU A 119 -13.16 -0.53 3.17
N ALA A 120 -12.04 -1.16 3.50
CA ALA A 120 -11.96 -2.59 3.78
C ALA A 120 -12.35 -2.96 5.22
N ARG A 121 -12.75 -1.98 6.07
CA ARG A 121 -13.05 -2.19 7.50
C ARG A 121 -11.94 -2.97 8.20
N CYS A 122 -10.71 -2.51 8.02
CA CYS A 122 -9.52 -3.21 8.49
C CYS A 122 -9.52 -3.35 10.02
N PRO A 123 -9.32 -4.56 10.59
CA PRO A 123 -9.29 -4.76 12.02
C PRO A 123 -8.12 -4.03 12.72
N ASN A 124 -7.06 -3.71 11.99
CA ASN A 124 -5.85 -3.07 12.51
C ASN A 124 -5.88 -1.53 12.40
N LEU A 125 -6.96 -0.93 11.88
CA LEU A 125 -7.05 0.50 11.58
C LEU A 125 -6.58 1.37 12.75
N GLY A 126 -7.12 1.14 13.96
CA GLY A 126 -6.75 1.91 15.13
C GLY A 126 -5.28 1.79 15.51
N HIS A 127 -4.75 0.56 15.48
CA HIS A 127 -3.34 0.31 15.79
C HIS A 127 -2.38 0.93 14.76
N CYS A 128 -2.70 0.81 13.45
CA CYS A 128 -1.87 1.39 12.40
C CYS A 128 -1.86 2.91 12.45
N TRP A 129 -3.03 3.53 12.61
CA TRP A 129 -3.14 4.99 12.64
C TRP A 129 -2.50 5.61 13.88
N ALA A 130 -2.60 4.95 15.05
CA ALA A 130 -1.86 5.35 16.25
C ALA A 130 -0.33 5.29 16.08
N ARG A 131 0.17 4.55 15.10
CA ARG A 131 1.60 4.48 14.73
C ARG A 131 1.96 5.40 13.56
N GLY A 132 1.06 6.28 13.12
CA GLY A 132 1.26 7.14 11.96
C GLY A 132 1.41 6.35 10.64
N THR A 133 0.79 5.17 10.54
CA THR A 133 0.84 4.33 9.34
C THR A 133 -0.54 4.21 8.72
N ALA A 134 -0.70 4.60 7.47
CA ALA A 134 -1.94 4.46 6.71
C ALA A 134 -1.66 3.86 5.33
N THR A 135 -2.64 3.12 4.80
CA THR A 135 -2.61 2.65 3.41
C THR A 135 -3.54 3.55 2.59
N ILE A 136 -2.94 4.41 1.78
CA ILE A 136 -3.67 5.38 0.96
C ILE A 136 -4.17 4.67 -0.29
N MET A 137 -5.46 4.84 -0.59
CA MET A 137 -6.09 4.29 -1.79
C MET A 137 -6.29 5.41 -2.83
N ILE A 138 -5.70 5.23 -3.99
CA ILE A 138 -5.75 6.17 -5.12
C ILE A 138 -6.72 5.71 -6.21
N LEU A 139 -6.95 6.55 -7.22
CA LEU A 139 -7.82 6.29 -8.37
C LEU A 139 -9.32 6.20 -8.02
N GLY A 140 -9.70 6.78 -6.88
CA GLY A 140 -11.09 6.90 -6.45
C GLY A 140 -11.60 5.72 -5.61
N GLU A 141 -12.92 5.66 -5.43
CA GLU A 141 -13.60 4.75 -4.51
C GLU A 141 -14.32 3.59 -5.21
N LEU A 142 -14.42 3.61 -6.55
CA LEU A 142 -15.14 2.62 -7.34
C LEU A 142 -14.19 1.68 -8.07
N CYS A 143 -14.32 0.38 -7.79
CA CYS A 143 -13.52 -0.66 -8.43
C CYS A 143 -14.28 -1.26 -9.62
N THR A 144 -13.60 -1.40 -10.77
CA THR A 144 -14.18 -2.08 -11.95
C THR A 144 -14.34 -3.59 -11.76
N ARG A 145 -13.74 -4.17 -10.70
CA ARG A 145 -13.78 -5.61 -10.39
C ARG A 145 -14.67 -5.91 -9.19
N ARG A 146 -15.09 -7.18 -9.07
CA ARG A 146 -15.98 -7.68 -8.01
C ARG A 146 -15.38 -8.92 -7.34
N CYS A 147 -14.28 -8.74 -6.63
CA CYS A 147 -13.69 -9.83 -5.86
C CYS A 147 -14.62 -10.21 -4.70
N GLY A 148 -14.86 -11.53 -4.52
CA GLY A 148 -15.85 -12.02 -3.57
C GLY A 148 -15.55 -11.73 -2.09
N PHE A 149 -14.33 -11.32 -1.78
CA PHE A 149 -13.87 -10.99 -0.43
C PHE A 149 -13.83 -9.49 -0.14
N CYS A 150 -13.85 -8.63 -1.18
CA CYS A 150 -13.49 -7.22 -1.07
C CYS A 150 -14.69 -6.33 -0.74
N ALA A 151 -14.56 -5.48 0.28
CA ALA A 151 -15.61 -4.55 0.69
C ALA A 151 -15.65 -3.26 -0.14
N VAL A 152 -14.64 -3.00 -0.96
CA VAL A 152 -14.60 -1.82 -1.85
C VAL A 152 -15.76 -1.87 -2.83
N ALA A 153 -16.44 -0.74 -3.02
CA ALA A 153 -17.63 -0.65 -3.86
C ALA A 153 -17.30 -0.96 -5.33
N PRO A 154 -17.95 -1.96 -5.95
CA PRO A 154 -17.83 -2.17 -7.39
C PRO A 154 -18.62 -1.11 -8.16
N GLY A 155 -18.06 -0.64 -9.29
CA GLY A 155 -18.74 0.38 -10.10
C GLY A 155 -18.04 0.65 -11.42
N ARG A 156 -18.53 1.67 -12.12
CA ARG A 156 -17.96 2.14 -13.39
C ARG A 156 -17.53 3.61 -13.25
N PRO A 157 -16.23 3.88 -13.02
CA PRO A 157 -15.74 5.25 -12.91
C PRO A 157 -15.74 6.04 -14.24
N ASN A 158 -16.06 5.37 -15.37
CA ASN A 158 -16.21 5.95 -16.70
C ASN A 158 -15.00 6.79 -17.16
N GLY A 159 -13.80 6.29 -16.90
CA GLY A 159 -12.56 6.94 -17.32
C GLY A 159 -12.17 8.19 -16.50
N HIS A 160 -12.96 8.58 -15.50
CA HIS A 160 -12.64 9.73 -14.65
C HIS A 160 -11.34 9.51 -13.87
N VAL A 161 -10.41 10.47 -13.94
CA VAL A 161 -9.12 10.49 -13.22
C VAL A 161 -8.94 11.88 -12.61
N ASP A 162 -8.59 11.91 -11.33
CA ASP A 162 -8.19 13.13 -10.64
C ASP A 162 -6.68 13.31 -10.78
N TRP A 163 -6.25 14.14 -11.71
CA TRP A 163 -4.84 14.40 -12.00
C TRP A 163 -4.11 15.19 -10.90
N ASP A 164 -4.83 15.76 -9.95
CA ASP A 164 -4.25 16.44 -8.78
C ASP A 164 -4.05 15.49 -7.58
N GLU A 165 -4.61 14.29 -7.63
CA GLU A 165 -4.48 13.29 -6.57
C GLU A 165 -3.01 12.96 -6.24
N PRO A 166 -2.09 12.75 -7.20
CA PRO A 166 -0.68 12.48 -6.90
C PRO A 166 -0.01 13.55 -6.04
N ARG A 167 -0.25 14.85 -6.34
CA ARG A 167 0.30 15.97 -5.57
C ARG A 167 -0.21 15.94 -4.12
N ARG A 168 -1.52 15.78 -3.93
CA ARG A 168 -2.14 15.72 -2.59
C ARG A 168 -1.64 14.53 -1.78
N VAL A 169 -1.45 13.37 -2.41
CA VAL A 169 -0.86 12.20 -1.76
C VAL A 169 0.57 12.51 -1.31
N GLY A 170 1.39 13.09 -2.17
CA GLY A 170 2.77 13.46 -1.82
C GLY A 170 2.85 14.45 -0.66
N GLU A 171 1.99 15.47 -0.65
CA GLU A 171 1.89 16.45 0.44
C GLU A 171 1.44 15.80 1.75
N THR A 172 0.45 14.92 1.70
CA THR A 172 -0.05 14.22 2.89
C THR A 172 0.99 13.29 3.50
N VAL A 173 1.68 12.48 2.65
CA VAL A 173 2.75 11.58 3.12
C VAL A 173 3.88 12.37 3.78
N ALA A 174 4.28 13.49 3.20
CA ALA A 174 5.29 14.38 3.80
C ALA A 174 4.83 14.96 5.13
N ALA A 175 3.58 15.46 5.20
CA ALA A 175 3.00 16.02 6.43
C ALA A 175 2.87 14.97 7.56
N MET A 176 2.60 13.71 7.21
CA MET A 176 2.57 12.60 8.18
C MET A 176 3.95 12.17 8.66
N ASN A 177 5.02 12.61 8.02
CA ASN A 177 6.42 12.24 8.32
C ASN A 177 6.61 10.72 8.48
N LEU A 178 6.02 9.95 7.56
CA LEU A 178 6.07 8.49 7.60
C LEU A 178 7.47 7.99 7.22
N ARG A 179 7.92 6.93 7.89
CA ARG A 179 9.13 6.19 7.47
C ARG A 179 8.83 5.20 6.35
N HIS A 180 7.61 4.70 6.30
CA HIS A 180 7.12 3.76 5.30
C HIS A 180 5.67 4.10 4.93
N THR A 181 5.35 4.18 3.65
CA THR A 181 3.99 4.40 3.16
C THR A 181 3.57 3.29 2.21
N VAL A 182 2.31 2.89 2.30
CA VAL A 182 1.71 1.94 1.36
C VAL A 182 0.68 2.67 0.50
N ILE A 183 0.85 2.61 -0.80
CA ILE A 183 -0.08 3.15 -1.79
C ILE A 183 -0.76 2.00 -2.49
N THR A 184 -2.07 2.00 -2.53
CA THR A 184 -2.86 1.01 -3.27
C THR A 184 -3.92 1.69 -4.11
N SER A 185 -4.65 0.94 -4.91
CA SER A 185 -5.73 1.48 -5.73
C SER A 185 -6.91 0.51 -5.85
N VAL A 186 -8.03 1.03 -6.32
CA VAL A 186 -9.06 0.25 -6.97
C VAL A 186 -8.56 -0.26 -8.33
N ALA A 187 -9.12 -1.36 -8.85
CA ALA A 187 -8.87 -1.75 -10.24
C ALA A 187 -9.60 -0.78 -11.18
N ARG A 188 -8.89 -0.32 -12.21
CA ARG A 188 -9.36 0.64 -13.22
C ARG A 188 -9.23 0.05 -14.62
N ASP A 189 -9.92 -1.09 -14.85
CA ASP A 189 -9.94 -1.75 -16.16
C ASP A 189 -10.63 -0.90 -17.25
N ASP A 190 -11.25 0.21 -16.87
CA ASP A 190 -11.82 1.25 -17.74
C ASP A 190 -10.76 2.22 -18.30
N LEU A 191 -9.57 2.27 -17.70
CA LEU A 191 -8.44 3.05 -18.20
C LEU A 191 -7.55 2.18 -19.11
N LYS A 192 -6.98 2.78 -20.15
CA LYS A 192 -6.10 2.08 -21.09
C LYS A 192 -4.87 1.49 -20.40
N ASP A 193 -4.32 2.21 -19.44
CA ASP A 193 -3.12 1.87 -18.67
C ASP A 193 -3.42 1.27 -17.29
N GLY A 194 -4.70 0.97 -17.00
CA GLY A 194 -5.11 0.43 -15.70
C GLY A 194 -4.78 1.33 -14.50
N GLY A 195 -4.40 2.59 -14.73
CA GLY A 195 -4.00 3.57 -13.71
C GLY A 195 -2.51 3.57 -13.38
N SER A 196 -1.67 2.86 -14.14
CA SER A 196 -0.22 2.78 -13.88
C SER A 196 0.47 4.15 -13.97
N THR A 197 -0.02 5.09 -14.78
CA THR A 197 0.47 6.47 -14.85
C THR A 197 0.29 7.18 -13.51
N ILE A 198 -0.87 7.06 -12.88
CA ILE A 198 -1.14 7.70 -11.58
C ILE A 198 -0.25 7.09 -10.49
N PHE A 199 -0.05 5.75 -10.46
CA PHE A 199 0.91 5.13 -9.55
C PHE A 199 2.32 5.74 -9.70
N ALA A 200 2.80 5.85 -10.93
CA ALA A 200 4.12 6.42 -11.20
C ALA A 200 4.24 7.88 -10.75
N GLU A 201 3.20 8.70 -11.00
CA GLU A 201 3.20 10.10 -10.56
C GLU A 201 3.12 10.21 -9.03
N VAL A 202 2.33 9.38 -8.34
CA VAL A 202 2.27 9.35 -6.86
C VAL A 202 3.64 9.02 -6.28
N ILE A 203 4.33 8.01 -6.81
CA ILE A 203 5.69 7.65 -6.37
C ILE A 203 6.64 8.84 -6.52
N ARG A 204 6.60 9.52 -7.68
CA ARG A 204 7.44 10.70 -7.95
C ARG A 204 7.11 11.86 -7.02
N GLU A 205 5.84 12.12 -6.78
CA GLU A 205 5.39 13.21 -5.90
C GLU A 205 5.77 12.98 -4.43
N ILE A 206 5.69 11.74 -3.94
CA ILE A 206 6.19 11.38 -2.61
C ILE A 206 7.71 11.57 -2.56
N ARG A 207 8.44 11.08 -3.56
CA ARG A 207 9.91 11.15 -3.61
C ARG A 207 10.45 12.58 -3.65
N LYS A 208 9.72 13.51 -4.28
CA LYS A 208 10.08 14.94 -4.28
C LYS A 208 9.99 15.60 -2.90
N ARG A 209 9.16 15.07 -1.98
CA ARG A 209 8.80 15.72 -0.72
C ARG A 209 9.32 15.01 0.52
N SER A 210 9.64 13.72 0.42
CA SER A 210 10.05 12.91 1.57
C SER A 210 11.02 11.80 1.18
N GLY A 211 11.80 11.33 2.17
CA GLY A 211 12.63 10.13 2.09
C GLY A 211 11.89 8.85 2.49
N THR A 212 10.57 8.88 2.55
CA THR A 212 9.71 7.75 2.91
C THR A 212 9.98 6.55 1.99
N VAL A 213 10.10 5.37 2.57
CA VAL A 213 10.09 4.10 1.83
C VAL A 213 8.70 3.88 1.23
N ILE A 214 8.63 3.61 -0.05
CA ILE A 214 7.37 3.51 -0.80
C ILE A 214 7.11 2.05 -1.15
N GLU A 215 6.02 1.50 -0.62
CA GLU A 215 5.43 0.25 -1.07
C GLU A 215 4.19 0.56 -1.91
N VAL A 216 4.05 -0.11 -3.06
CA VAL A 216 2.82 -0.02 -3.86
C VAL A 216 2.14 -1.38 -3.95
N LEU A 217 0.85 -1.44 -3.63
CA LEU A 217 0.01 -2.61 -3.85
C LEU A 217 -0.80 -2.39 -5.13
N ILE A 218 -0.38 -3.04 -6.20
CA ILE A 218 -0.89 -2.81 -7.55
C ILE A 218 -1.89 -3.87 -8.02
N PRO A 219 -2.83 -3.52 -8.93
CA PRO A 219 -3.61 -4.50 -9.68
C PRO A 219 -2.71 -5.24 -10.69
N ASP A 220 -3.27 -6.26 -11.35
CA ASP A 220 -2.53 -7.03 -12.36
C ASP A 220 -2.38 -6.32 -13.72
N PHE A 221 -2.87 -5.09 -13.85
CA PHE A 221 -2.89 -4.31 -15.10
C PHE A 221 -3.33 -5.13 -16.32
N ARG A 222 -4.21 -6.12 -16.12
CA ARG A 222 -4.68 -7.06 -17.15
C ARG A 222 -3.53 -7.84 -17.85
N GLY A 223 -2.34 -7.85 -17.26
CA GLY A 223 -1.13 -8.50 -17.76
C GLY A 223 -0.29 -7.65 -18.73
N HIS A 224 -0.64 -6.37 -18.92
CA HIS A 224 0.12 -5.49 -19.80
C HIS A 224 1.49 -5.17 -19.20
N ALA A 225 2.54 -5.54 -19.92
CA ALA A 225 3.93 -5.40 -19.45
C ALA A 225 4.35 -3.94 -19.32
N ASP A 226 3.94 -3.08 -20.27
CA ASP A 226 4.32 -1.67 -20.29
C ASP A 226 3.74 -0.89 -19.11
N ASP A 227 2.54 -1.28 -18.64
CA ASP A 227 1.92 -0.64 -17.48
C ASP A 227 2.64 -1.01 -16.18
N LEU A 228 3.04 -2.27 -16.02
CA LEU A 228 3.90 -2.69 -14.93
C LEU A 228 5.27 -2.00 -15.01
N ARG A 229 5.85 -1.95 -16.20
CA ARG A 229 7.17 -1.32 -16.43
C ARG A 229 7.15 0.15 -15.99
N ARG A 230 6.08 0.89 -16.27
CA ARG A 230 5.93 2.30 -15.85
C ARG A 230 6.02 2.46 -14.32
N VAL A 231 5.45 1.51 -13.57
CA VAL A 231 5.54 1.52 -12.10
C VAL A 231 6.96 1.14 -11.62
N ILE A 232 7.58 0.14 -12.25
CA ILE A 232 8.97 -0.26 -11.97
C ILE A 232 9.93 0.92 -12.21
N ASP A 233 9.78 1.63 -13.32
CA ASP A 233 10.62 2.77 -13.68
C ASP A 233 10.46 3.97 -12.74
N ALA A 234 9.35 4.07 -12.01
CA ALA A 234 9.16 5.05 -10.93
C ALA A 234 9.91 4.70 -9.64
N ARG A 235 10.45 3.49 -9.55
CA ARG A 235 11.35 3.00 -8.49
C ARG A 235 10.79 3.08 -7.06
N PRO A 236 9.64 2.43 -6.76
CA PRO A 236 9.28 2.15 -5.38
C PRO A 236 10.26 1.13 -4.78
N GLU A 237 10.35 1.02 -3.46
CA GLU A 237 11.17 0.01 -2.79
C GLU A 237 10.52 -1.37 -2.81
N VAL A 238 9.18 -1.42 -2.76
CA VAL A 238 8.42 -2.68 -2.76
C VAL A 238 7.27 -2.60 -3.76
N ILE A 239 7.17 -3.59 -4.64
CA ILE A 239 5.97 -3.82 -5.45
C ILE A 239 5.25 -5.06 -4.90
N ASN A 240 4.07 -4.82 -4.36
CA ASN A 240 3.17 -5.83 -3.82
C ASN A 240 2.05 -6.12 -4.83
N HIS A 241 1.84 -7.39 -5.14
CA HIS A 241 0.67 -7.87 -5.84
C HIS A 241 0.16 -9.14 -5.15
N ASN A 242 -0.96 -9.05 -4.46
CA ASN A 242 -1.50 -10.18 -3.73
C ASN A 242 -2.01 -11.27 -4.66
N ILE A 243 -1.62 -12.51 -4.42
CA ILE A 243 -2.22 -13.70 -5.06
C ILE A 243 -3.61 -13.99 -4.48
N GLU A 244 -3.85 -13.59 -3.25
CA GLU A 244 -5.07 -13.64 -2.46
C GLU A 244 -5.50 -15.04 -2.01
N THR A 245 -5.41 -16.06 -2.84
CA THR A 245 -5.83 -17.43 -2.52
C THR A 245 -5.13 -18.45 -3.42
N VAL A 246 -5.32 -19.73 -3.12
CA VAL A 246 -4.79 -20.85 -3.92
C VAL A 246 -5.45 -20.97 -5.29
N GLU A 247 -4.77 -21.60 -6.24
CA GLU A 247 -5.18 -21.68 -7.65
C GLU A 247 -6.63 -22.15 -7.84
N ARG A 248 -7.04 -23.26 -7.17
CA ARG A 248 -8.39 -23.82 -7.27
C ARG A 248 -9.49 -22.84 -6.90
N LEU A 249 -9.24 -22.00 -5.89
CA LEU A 249 -10.23 -21.04 -5.38
C LEU A 249 -10.23 -19.73 -6.16
N HIS A 250 -9.21 -19.46 -6.94
CA HIS A 250 -9.02 -18.19 -7.63
C HIS A 250 -10.22 -17.74 -8.48
N PRO A 251 -10.86 -18.62 -9.29
CA PRO A 251 -12.02 -18.22 -10.11
C PRO A 251 -13.24 -17.78 -9.29
N VAL A 252 -13.39 -18.25 -8.05
CA VAL A 252 -14.49 -17.89 -7.15
C VAL A 252 -14.16 -16.64 -6.33
N VAL A 253 -12.91 -16.55 -5.85
CA VAL A 253 -12.44 -15.48 -4.96
C VAL A 253 -12.15 -14.21 -5.74
N ARG A 254 -11.51 -14.35 -6.92
CA ARG A 254 -11.07 -13.24 -7.81
C ARG A 254 -11.50 -13.48 -9.26
N PRO A 255 -12.78 -13.44 -9.61
CA PRO A 255 -13.27 -13.86 -10.93
C PRO A 255 -12.72 -13.06 -12.11
N SER A 256 -12.21 -11.85 -11.89
CA SER A 256 -11.63 -11.00 -12.93
C SER A 256 -10.10 -11.03 -12.99
N ALA A 257 -9.47 -11.85 -12.15
CA ALA A 257 -8.02 -12.03 -12.12
C ALA A 257 -7.65 -13.46 -12.52
N ARG A 258 -6.38 -13.71 -12.77
CA ARG A 258 -5.85 -15.01 -13.12
C ARG A 258 -4.65 -15.33 -12.23
N TYR A 259 -4.57 -16.57 -11.77
CA TYR A 259 -3.49 -17.05 -10.91
C TYR A 259 -2.12 -16.96 -11.59
N ASP A 260 -2.02 -17.50 -12.80
CA ASP A 260 -0.83 -17.46 -13.63
C ASP A 260 -0.36 -16.03 -13.96
N ARG A 261 -1.30 -15.10 -14.23
CA ARG A 261 -0.98 -13.69 -14.47
C ARG A 261 -0.41 -13.01 -13.25
N SER A 262 -0.92 -13.33 -12.07
CA SER A 262 -0.41 -12.78 -10.81
C SER A 262 1.01 -13.24 -10.53
N LEU A 263 1.33 -14.51 -10.78
CA LEU A 263 2.68 -15.06 -10.69
C LEU A 263 3.62 -14.42 -11.71
N GLU A 264 3.18 -14.31 -12.96
CA GLU A 264 3.98 -13.69 -14.04
C GLU A 264 4.30 -12.21 -13.73
N LEU A 265 3.37 -11.47 -13.13
CA LEU A 265 3.62 -10.10 -12.70
C LEU A 265 4.77 -10.05 -11.66
N LEU A 266 4.73 -10.90 -10.64
CA LEU A 266 5.77 -10.97 -9.62
C LEU A 266 7.13 -11.36 -10.21
N ARG A 267 7.15 -12.31 -11.15
CA ARG A 267 8.35 -12.69 -11.89
C ARG A 267 8.94 -11.49 -12.64
N ARG A 268 8.13 -10.72 -13.36
CA ARG A 268 8.58 -9.51 -14.07
C ARG A 268 9.15 -8.44 -13.12
N VAL A 269 8.62 -8.32 -11.91
CA VAL A 269 9.20 -7.43 -10.90
C VAL A 269 10.57 -7.94 -10.47
N ALA A 270 10.69 -9.22 -10.14
CA ALA A 270 11.96 -9.83 -9.73
C ALA A 270 13.02 -9.78 -10.84
N ASP A 271 12.63 -10.02 -12.09
CA ASP A 271 13.52 -10.03 -13.27
C ASP A 271 13.82 -8.60 -13.80
N SER A 272 13.31 -7.56 -13.16
CA SER A 272 13.46 -6.17 -13.66
C SER A 272 14.89 -5.63 -13.62
N GLY A 273 15.80 -6.31 -12.95
CA GLY A 273 17.19 -5.86 -12.74
C GLY A 273 17.31 -4.65 -11.80
N THR A 274 16.28 -4.41 -10.98
CA THR A 274 16.25 -3.35 -9.97
C THR A 274 16.33 -3.94 -8.55
N GLU A 275 16.54 -3.08 -7.54
CA GLU A 275 16.52 -3.48 -6.13
C GLU A 275 15.09 -3.58 -5.54
N ILE A 276 14.07 -3.43 -6.37
CA ILE A 276 12.66 -3.49 -5.96
C ILE A 276 12.32 -4.89 -5.46
N LYS A 277 11.80 -4.97 -4.24
CA LYS A 277 11.38 -6.25 -3.67
C LYS A 277 9.98 -6.62 -4.14
N ALA A 278 9.84 -7.85 -4.64
CA ALA A 278 8.54 -8.44 -4.98
C ALA A 278 7.87 -8.99 -3.72
N LYS A 279 6.62 -8.57 -3.49
CA LYS A 279 5.82 -8.97 -2.34
C LYS A 279 4.47 -9.53 -2.77
N SER A 280 3.96 -10.48 -2.01
CA SER A 280 2.60 -11.00 -2.20
C SER A 280 1.89 -11.27 -0.87
N GLY A 281 0.57 -11.44 -0.94
CA GLY A 281 -0.26 -11.76 0.20
C GLY A 281 -1.29 -12.82 -0.12
N ILE A 282 -1.57 -13.66 0.89
CA ILE A 282 -2.56 -14.75 0.83
C ILE A 282 -3.55 -14.58 1.98
N MET A 283 -4.84 -14.73 1.68
CA MET A 283 -5.88 -14.88 2.68
C MET A 283 -6.22 -16.35 2.83
N VAL A 284 -6.39 -16.81 4.06
CA VAL A 284 -6.76 -18.19 4.40
C VAL A 284 -8.09 -18.25 5.12
N GLY A 285 -8.71 -19.44 5.14
CA GLY A 285 -10.03 -19.70 5.72
C GLY A 285 -11.16 -19.66 4.68
N LEU A 286 -10.83 -19.80 3.39
CA LEU A 286 -11.76 -19.88 2.27
C LEU A 286 -11.96 -21.32 1.76
N GLY A 287 -11.31 -22.33 2.41
CA GLY A 287 -11.42 -23.74 2.08
C GLY A 287 -10.23 -24.29 1.30
N GLU A 288 -9.10 -23.63 1.39
CA GLU A 288 -7.80 -24.13 0.93
C GLU A 288 -7.32 -25.30 1.81
N THR A 289 -6.57 -26.20 1.23
CA THR A 289 -5.88 -27.29 1.96
C THR A 289 -4.43 -26.93 2.21
N ASP A 290 -3.77 -27.60 3.19
CA ASP A 290 -2.34 -27.39 3.45
C ASP A 290 -1.49 -27.68 2.21
N ALA A 291 -1.79 -28.75 1.48
CA ALA A 291 -1.08 -29.08 0.23
C ALA A 291 -1.20 -28.01 -0.86
N GLU A 292 -2.35 -27.34 -0.95
CA GLU A 292 -2.53 -26.21 -1.87
C GLU A 292 -1.78 -24.97 -1.39
N MET A 293 -1.73 -24.73 -0.09
CA MET A 293 -0.92 -23.67 0.49
C MET A 293 0.56 -23.88 0.20
N THR A 294 1.11 -25.07 0.52
CA THR A 294 2.51 -25.43 0.20
C THR A 294 2.83 -25.20 -1.27
N ARG A 295 1.95 -25.64 -2.19
CA ARG A 295 2.12 -25.40 -3.63
C ARG A 295 2.14 -23.91 -3.96
N THR A 296 1.19 -23.14 -3.42
CA THR A 296 1.10 -21.70 -3.68
C THR A 296 2.34 -20.95 -3.15
N LEU A 297 2.88 -21.36 -1.99
CA LEU A 297 4.14 -20.83 -1.46
C LEU A 297 5.31 -21.12 -2.43
N ALA A 298 5.41 -22.38 -2.89
CA ALA A 298 6.44 -22.78 -3.85
C ALA A 298 6.32 -22.00 -5.19
N ASP A 299 5.09 -21.84 -5.72
CA ASP A 299 4.83 -21.08 -6.94
C ASP A 299 5.26 -19.61 -6.79
N LEU A 300 4.90 -18.96 -5.70
CA LEU A 300 5.30 -17.58 -5.42
C LEU A 300 6.82 -17.44 -5.34
N ARG A 301 7.49 -18.38 -4.64
CA ARG A 301 8.94 -18.33 -4.49
C ARG A 301 9.65 -18.58 -5.82
N ALA A 302 9.17 -19.53 -6.64
CA ALA A 302 9.68 -19.81 -7.97
C ALA A 302 9.55 -18.62 -8.94
N HIS A 303 8.58 -17.73 -8.68
CA HIS A 303 8.38 -16.49 -9.44
C HIS A 303 9.03 -15.26 -8.77
N GLY A 304 10.01 -15.46 -7.90
CA GLY A 304 10.85 -14.41 -7.37
C GLY A 304 10.23 -13.57 -6.23
N CYS A 305 9.10 -13.99 -5.66
CA CYS A 305 8.51 -13.32 -4.50
C CYS A 305 9.44 -13.44 -3.30
N GLN A 306 9.79 -12.31 -2.68
CA GLN A 306 10.74 -12.22 -1.57
C GLN A 306 10.04 -11.98 -0.24
N LEU A 307 8.96 -11.19 -0.24
CA LEU A 307 8.21 -10.82 0.95
C LEU A 307 6.80 -11.40 0.89
N LEU A 308 6.33 -11.97 2.00
CA LEU A 308 5.04 -12.65 2.05
C LEU A 308 4.22 -12.25 3.26
N THR A 309 2.91 -12.09 3.05
CA THR A 309 1.92 -11.96 4.13
C THR A 309 0.88 -13.07 4.05
N ILE A 310 0.54 -13.68 5.20
CA ILE A 310 -0.54 -14.68 5.31
C ILE A 310 -1.49 -14.23 6.41
N GLY A 311 -2.77 -14.00 6.08
CA GLY A 311 -3.76 -13.49 7.01
C GLY A 311 -5.10 -14.20 6.92
N GLN A 312 -5.88 -14.19 8.02
CA GLN A 312 -7.23 -14.75 8.03
C GLN A 312 -8.18 -13.90 7.20
N TYR A 313 -8.94 -14.51 6.31
CA TYR A 313 -10.09 -13.88 5.69
C TYR A 313 -11.16 -13.56 6.74
N LEU A 314 -11.59 -12.31 6.80
CA LEU A 314 -12.71 -11.86 7.61
C LEU A 314 -13.82 -11.36 6.68
N ARG A 315 -15.01 -11.94 6.82
CA ARG A 315 -16.16 -11.63 5.96
C ARG A 315 -16.69 -10.22 6.23
N PRO A 316 -16.63 -9.27 5.27
CA PRO A 316 -17.06 -7.90 5.51
C PRO A 316 -18.59 -7.76 5.69
N SER A 317 -19.38 -8.54 4.97
CA SER A 317 -20.86 -8.55 5.07
C SER A 317 -21.44 -9.86 4.57
N LYS A 318 -22.74 -10.08 4.78
CA LYS A 318 -23.47 -11.28 4.30
C LYS A 318 -23.44 -11.46 2.77
N MET A 319 -23.10 -10.42 2.03
CA MET A 319 -23.01 -10.45 0.56
C MET A 319 -21.66 -11.00 0.05
N HIS A 320 -20.65 -11.11 0.91
CA HIS A 320 -19.34 -11.61 0.58
C HIS A 320 -19.22 -13.11 0.82
N LEU A 321 -18.13 -13.70 0.35
CA LEU A 321 -17.86 -15.12 0.53
C LEU A 321 -17.93 -15.52 2.01
N PRO A 322 -18.50 -16.69 2.35
CA PRO A 322 -18.50 -17.17 3.73
C PRO A 322 -17.07 -17.52 4.18
N VAL A 323 -16.83 -17.37 5.48
CA VAL A 323 -15.64 -17.96 6.12
C VAL A 323 -15.89 -19.45 6.28
N VAL A 324 -15.04 -20.26 5.67
CA VAL A 324 -15.11 -21.73 5.79
C VAL A 324 -14.50 -22.17 7.11
N GLU A 325 -13.36 -21.57 7.48
CA GLU A 325 -12.64 -21.90 8.71
C GLU A 325 -11.99 -20.65 9.33
N TYR A 326 -12.00 -20.53 10.65
CA TYR A 326 -11.10 -19.65 11.38
C TYR A 326 -9.87 -20.45 11.75
N VAL A 327 -8.80 -20.25 11.00
CA VAL A 327 -7.55 -21.00 11.09
C VAL A 327 -6.86 -20.73 12.43
N HIS A 328 -6.39 -21.80 13.08
CA HIS A 328 -5.69 -21.68 14.36
C HIS A 328 -4.32 -20.99 14.21
N PRO A 329 -3.86 -20.18 15.19
CA PRO A 329 -2.57 -19.48 15.13
C PRO A 329 -1.38 -20.39 14.84
N ASP A 330 -1.39 -21.62 15.30
CA ASP A 330 -0.28 -22.58 15.07
C ASP A 330 -0.09 -22.92 13.60
N ARG A 331 -1.17 -22.96 12.80
CA ARG A 331 -1.05 -23.18 11.35
C ARG A 331 -0.41 -21.99 10.65
N PHE A 332 -0.70 -20.76 11.11
CA PHE A 332 0.00 -19.57 10.62
C PHE A 332 1.50 -19.62 10.93
N ALA A 333 1.86 -20.08 12.12
CA ALA A 333 3.26 -20.28 12.50
C ALA A 333 3.93 -21.34 11.60
N ALA A 334 3.27 -22.47 11.37
CA ALA A 334 3.78 -23.53 10.49
C ALA A 334 4.01 -23.04 9.05
N TRP A 335 3.04 -22.32 8.44
CA TRP A 335 3.20 -21.77 7.09
C TRP A 335 4.30 -20.69 7.02
N ARG A 336 4.48 -19.89 8.09
CA ARG A 336 5.61 -18.96 8.17
C ARG A 336 6.95 -19.70 8.09
N ASP A 337 7.10 -20.71 8.94
CA ASP A 337 8.36 -21.45 9.03
C ASP A 337 8.64 -22.23 7.74
N GLU A 338 7.61 -22.79 7.10
CA GLU A 338 7.68 -23.43 5.79
C GLU A 338 8.11 -22.43 4.70
N ALA A 339 7.49 -21.25 4.62
CA ALA A 339 7.84 -20.22 3.66
C ALA A 339 9.29 -19.73 3.85
N LEU A 340 9.72 -19.50 5.09
CA LEU A 340 11.11 -19.13 5.39
C LEU A 340 12.09 -20.23 4.95
N ALA A 341 11.75 -21.50 5.15
CA ALA A 341 12.55 -22.64 4.69
C ALA A 341 12.62 -22.72 3.16
N MET A 342 11.58 -22.25 2.43
CA MET A 342 11.59 -22.12 0.96
C MET A 342 12.42 -20.94 0.46
N GLY A 343 12.94 -20.06 1.35
CA GLY A 343 13.82 -18.96 1.01
C GLY A 343 13.12 -17.62 0.78
N PHE A 344 11.91 -17.41 1.32
CA PHE A 344 11.40 -16.04 1.45
C PHE A 344 12.26 -15.23 2.41
N GLU A 345 12.55 -13.98 2.08
CA GLU A 345 13.39 -13.11 2.92
C GLU A 345 12.68 -12.70 4.22
N SER A 346 11.38 -12.46 4.13
CA SER A 346 10.56 -12.08 5.27
C SER A 346 9.11 -12.53 5.09
N VAL A 347 8.52 -13.05 6.18
CA VAL A 347 7.16 -13.59 6.20
C VAL A 347 6.42 -13.09 7.43
N ALA A 348 5.33 -12.33 7.21
CA ALA A 348 4.38 -12.03 8.27
C ALA A 348 3.18 -12.96 8.12
N SER A 349 2.93 -13.80 9.11
CA SER A 349 1.83 -14.77 9.10
C SER A 349 1.11 -14.76 10.43
N GLY A 350 -0.21 -14.59 10.38
CA GLY A 350 -1.03 -14.55 11.60
C GLY A 350 -2.48 -14.14 11.34
N PRO A 351 -3.40 -14.42 12.27
CA PRO A 351 -4.83 -14.20 12.08
C PRO A 351 -5.22 -12.76 11.75
N LEU A 352 -4.53 -11.77 12.29
CA LEU A 352 -4.81 -10.35 12.06
C LEU A 352 -3.86 -9.70 11.03
N VAL A 353 -2.93 -10.45 10.44
CA VAL A 353 -2.02 -9.94 9.40
C VAL A 353 -2.82 -9.50 8.17
N ARG A 354 -2.41 -8.40 7.59
CA ARG A 354 -2.88 -7.83 6.32
C ARG A 354 -1.66 -7.48 5.46
N SER A 355 -1.86 -7.31 4.17
CA SER A 355 -0.76 -7.05 3.22
C SER A 355 0.09 -5.81 3.58
N SER A 356 -0.50 -4.82 4.22
CA SER A 356 0.21 -3.61 4.70
C SER A 356 0.48 -3.57 6.20
N TYR A 357 0.14 -4.64 6.95
CA TYR A 357 0.36 -4.69 8.39
C TYR A 357 1.84 -4.88 8.70
N HIS A 358 2.43 -3.95 9.47
CA HIS A 358 3.88 -3.92 9.74
C HIS A 358 4.75 -4.00 8.49
N ALA A 359 4.34 -3.31 7.41
CA ALA A 359 5.05 -3.31 6.14
C ALA A 359 6.49 -2.79 6.30
N ASP A 360 6.72 -1.84 7.21
CA ASP A 360 8.01 -1.31 7.62
C ASP A 360 8.96 -2.38 8.17
N LEU A 361 8.47 -3.26 9.04
CA LEU A 361 9.25 -4.37 9.58
C LEU A 361 9.51 -5.46 8.52
N LEU A 362 8.49 -5.77 7.73
CA LEU A 362 8.58 -6.81 6.70
C LEU A 362 9.58 -6.45 5.61
N ALA A 363 9.62 -5.17 5.20
CA ALA A 363 10.58 -4.66 4.23
C ALA A 363 12.01 -4.46 4.80
N GLY A 364 12.21 -4.67 6.10
CA GLY A 364 13.49 -4.48 6.77
C GLY A 364 13.91 -3.01 6.94
N THR A 365 12.95 -2.08 6.81
CA THR A 365 13.20 -0.63 6.94
C THR A 365 13.29 -0.16 8.39
N VAL A 366 12.78 -0.96 9.33
CA VAL A 366 12.84 -0.75 10.78
C VAL A 366 13.21 -2.05 11.47
N LYS A 367 14.16 -2.04 12.41
CA LYS A 367 14.50 -3.24 13.17
C LYS A 367 13.45 -3.54 14.24
N PRO A 368 13.18 -4.84 14.55
CA PRO A 368 12.38 -5.21 15.71
C PRO A 368 12.97 -4.60 16.97
N GLY A 369 12.19 -3.81 17.69
CA GLY A 369 12.63 -3.09 18.91
C GLY A 369 12.81 -1.58 18.77
N GLU A 370 13.01 -1.04 17.57
CA GLU A 370 13.04 0.41 17.33
C GLU A 370 11.62 1.00 17.18
N ALA A 371 10.66 0.17 16.85
CA ALA A 371 9.24 0.55 16.73
C ALA A 371 8.58 0.97 18.07
N SER A 372 9.21 0.69 19.21
CA SER A 372 8.70 0.98 20.56
C SER A 372 9.15 2.33 21.13
N LYS A 373 10.01 3.10 20.45
CA LYS A 373 10.61 4.34 20.99
C LYS A 373 10.02 5.63 20.41
N ALA A 374 8.97 5.54 19.57
CA ALA A 374 8.24 6.69 19.08
C ALA A 374 6.84 6.67 19.70
N GLY A 375 6.76 6.94 21.00
CA GLY A 375 5.60 7.13 21.80
C GLY A 375 5.83 8.34 22.69
#